data_fb3be05ab9df1eb8fdbba383c78cf639
#
_entry.id   fb3be05ab9df1eb8fdbba383c78cf639
#
_cell.length_a   1.000
_cell.length_b   1.000
_cell.length_c   1.000
_cell.angle_alpha   90.00
_cell.angle_beta   90.00
_cell.angle_gamma   90.00
#
_symmetry.space_group_name_H-M   'P 1'
#
loop_
_entity.id
_entity.type
_entity.pdbx_description
1 polymer ?
#
loop_
_entity_poly.entity_id
_entity_poly.type
_entity_poly.pdbx_seq_one_letter_code
_entity_poly.pdbx_strand_id
1 'polypeptide(L)'
;MTALDVLRSDRVLSVVRADEIPDPAALCHALAAGGIRTVELTFTTPGLLDLLRSAADAVAQSDVVLGVGTVLTADQARAAIDNGASFLVTPAVRPEVAEVAVPAGVPVFLGALTPTEVAMAVDLGASAVKIFPAGRFGPRYLSDLHGPYPDVELLPSGGITAENARAYLDAGALAVCAGTGVVPPARVAAGDWDDIASRARTFVTALTS
;
A
#
# COMPACT_ATOMS: atom_id res chain seq x y z
N MET A 1 -2.69 14.55 -8.62
CA MET A 1 -1.72 14.14 -7.55
C MET A 1 -1.42 12.68 -7.76
N THR A 2 -0.16 12.25 -7.83
CA THR A 2 0.21 10.84 -8.03
C THR A 2 0.16 10.07 -6.70
N ALA A 3 0.13 8.72 -6.76
CA ALA A 3 0.19 7.89 -5.56
C ALA A 3 1.43 8.19 -4.70
N LEU A 4 2.58 8.44 -5.34
CA LEU A 4 3.81 8.81 -4.63
C LEU A 4 3.71 10.17 -3.92
N ASP A 5 3.03 11.15 -4.54
CA ASP A 5 2.85 12.47 -3.92
C ASP A 5 2.03 12.36 -2.63
N VAL A 6 0.94 11.56 -2.67
CA VAL A 6 0.11 11.31 -1.49
C VAL A 6 0.87 10.52 -0.43
N LEU A 7 1.63 9.48 -0.82
CA LEU A 7 2.45 8.71 0.11
C LEU A 7 3.52 9.57 0.81
N ARG A 8 4.18 10.49 0.07
CA ARG A 8 5.14 11.43 0.67
C ARG A 8 4.49 12.39 1.67
N SER A 9 3.25 12.79 1.39
CA SER A 9 2.46 13.66 2.27
C SER A 9 1.96 12.94 3.52
N ASP A 10 1.27 11.82 3.34
CA ASP A 10 0.54 11.13 4.41
C ASP A 10 1.40 10.14 5.17
N ARG A 11 2.51 9.70 4.59
CA ARG A 11 3.47 8.74 5.19
C ARG A 11 2.87 7.38 5.51
N VAL A 12 1.71 7.05 4.94
CA VAL A 12 0.99 5.80 5.20
C VAL A 12 0.23 5.30 3.97
N LEU A 13 0.20 3.98 3.81
CA LEU A 13 -0.61 3.23 2.85
C LEU A 13 -1.44 2.21 3.61
N SER A 14 -2.77 2.22 3.46
CA SER A 14 -3.63 1.17 4.04
C SER A 14 -3.67 -0.07 3.15
N VAL A 15 -3.41 -1.24 3.72
CA VAL A 15 -3.49 -2.55 3.03
C VAL A 15 -4.73 -3.27 3.48
N VAL A 16 -5.75 -3.32 2.62
CA VAL A 16 -7.03 -3.98 2.89
C VAL A 16 -6.97 -5.42 2.37
N ARG A 17 -6.98 -6.36 3.31
CA ARG A 17 -7.08 -7.80 3.05
C ARG A 17 -8.25 -8.35 3.82
N ALA A 18 -9.39 -8.52 3.16
CA ALA A 18 -10.62 -9.03 3.74
C ALA A 18 -11.31 -9.99 2.77
N ASP A 19 -12.04 -10.97 3.30
CA ASP A 19 -12.80 -11.92 2.48
C ASP A 19 -14.07 -11.28 1.90
N GLU A 20 -14.56 -10.21 2.55
CA GLU A 20 -15.73 -9.46 2.16
C GLU A 20 -15.53 -7.96 2.42
N ILE A 21 -15.95 -7.13 1.47
CA ILE A 21 -15.98 -5.65 1.56
C ILE A 21 -17.37 -5.21 1.08
N PRO A 22 -18.35 -5.03 1.97
CA PRO A 22 -19.74 -4.76 1.58
C PRO A 22 -19.92 -3.41 0.88
N ASP A 23 -19.11 -2.40 1.24
CA ASP A 23 -19.11 -1.08 0.61
C ASP A 23 -17.67 -0.55 0.50
N PRO A 24 -17.00 -0.77 -0.66
CA PRO A 24 -15.62 -0.34 -0.85
C PRO A 24 -15.48 1.20 -0.93
N ALA A 25 -16.53 1.91 -1.32
CA ALA A 25 -16.53 3.38 -1.34
C ALA A 25 -16.55 3.95 0.09
N ALA A 26 -17.45 3.44 0.93
CA ALA A 26 -17.52 3.84 2.34
C ALA A 26 -16.22 3.51 3.10
N LEU A 27 -15.58 2.36 2.80
CA LEU A 27 -14.27 2.02 3.34
C LEU A 27 -13.21 3.07 2.98
N CYS A 28 -13.12 3.46 1.70
CA CYS A 28 -12.18 4.49 1.25
C CYS A 28 -12.43 5.85 1.94
N HIS A 29 -13.69 6.25 2.05
CA HIS A 29 -14.06 7.49 2.73
C HIS A 29 -13.74 7.45 4.23
N ALA A 30 -13.96 6.31 4.91
CA ALA A 30 -13.61 6.14 6.31
C ALA A 30 -12.11 6.24 6.57
N LEU A 31 -11.29 5.62 5.71
CA LEU A 31 -9.83 5.73 5.77
C LEU A 31 -9.36 7.18 5.54
N ALA A 32 -9.90 7.86 4.54
CA ALA A 32 -9.58 9.25 4.26
C ALA A 32 -10.00 10.19 5.40
N ALA A 33 -11.17 9.98 6.02
CA ALA A 33 -11.62 10.71 7.20
C ALA A 33 -10.70 10.50 8.41
N GLY A 34 -10.00 9.37 8.46
CA GLY A 34 -8.95 9.06 9.43
C GLY A 34 -7.56 9.56 9.05
N GLY A 35 -7.39 10.18 7.86
CA GLY A 35 -6.12 10.74 7.40
C GLY A 35 -5.29 9.79 6.52
N ILE A 36 -5.86 8.67 6.04
CA ILE A 36 -5.18 7.73 5.13
C ILE A 36 -5.85 7.80 3.76
N ARG A 37 -5.18 8.42 2.79
CA ARG A 37 -5.74 8.62 1.43
C ARG A 37 -5.20 7.62 0.41
N THR A 38 -4.13 6.88 0.71
CA THR A 38 -3.61 5.82 -0.16
C THR A 38 -4.14 4.47 0.30
N VAL A 39 -4.98 3.83 -0.52
CA VAL A 39 -5.69 2.60 -0.18
C VAL A 39 -5.34 1.48 -1.18
N GLU A 40 -4.83 0.36 -0.67
CA GLU A 40 -4.52 -0.87 -1.42
C GLU A 40 -5.60 -1.92 -1.16
N LEU A 41 -6.41 -2.26 -2.15
CA LEU A 41 -7.24 -3.46 -2.14
C LEU A 41 -6.43 -4.65 -2.68
N THR A 42 -6.58 -5.85 -2.13
CA THR A 42 -5.70 -6.97 -2.52
C THR A 42 -6.41 -8.02 -3.37
N PHE A 43 -5.70 -8.64 -4.33
CA PHE A 43 -6.22 -9.73 -5.18
C PHE A 43 -6.66 -10.97 -4.41
N THR A 44 -6.39 -11.05 -3.11
CA THR A 44 -6.90 -12.12 -2.24
C THR A 44 -8.36 -11.91 -1.84
N THR A 45 -8.94 -10.74 -2.09
CA THR A 45 -10.35 -10.44 -1.84
C THR A 45 -11.19 -10.94 -3.02
N PRO A 46 -12.20 -11.81 -2.79
CA PRO A 46 -13.10 -12.26 -3.83
C PRO A 46 -13.81 -11.10 -4.52
N GLY A 47 -13.96 -11.17 -5.85
CA GLY A 47 -14.64 -10.12 -6.63
C GLY A 47 -13.91 -8.77 -6.69
N LEU A 48 -12.59 -8.75 -6.42
CA LEU A 48 -11.80 -7.53 -6.34
C LEU A 48 -12.05 -6.53 -7.47
N LEU A 49 -12.12 -6.98 -8.73
CA LEU A 49 -12.19 -6.05 -9.86
C LEU A 49 -13.49 -5.25 -9.88
N ASP A 50 -14.62 -5.85 -9.47
CA ASP A 50 -15.89 -5.14 -9.35
C ASP A 50 -15.88 -4.17 -8.17
N LEU A 51 -15.29 -4.59 -7.04
CA LEU A 51 -15.09 -3.72 -5.86
C LEU A 51 -14.19 -2.52 -6.21
N LEU A 52 -13.11 -2.77 -6.94
CA LEU A 52 -12.16 -1.74 -7.38
C LEU A 52 -12.85 -0.70 -8.26
N ARG A 53 -13.60 -1.14 -9.28
CA ARG A 53 -14.32 -0.24 -10.20
C ARG A 53 -15.32 0.61 -9.45
N SER A 54 -16.13 -0.01 -8.58
CA SER A 54 -17.12 0.69 -7.76
C SER A 54 -16.48 1.75 -6.85
N ALA A 55 -15.35 1.39 -6.20
CA ALA A 55 -14.62 2.34 -5.36
C ALA A 55 -13.98 3.46 -6.18
N ALA A 56 -13.34 3.14 -7.31
CA ALA A 56 -12.68 4.12 -8.17
C ALA A 56 -13.65 5.18 -8.67
N ASP A 57 -14.84 4.78 -9.12
CA ASP A 57 -15.89 5.70 -9.56
C ASP A 57 -16.34 6.61 -8.41
N ALA A 58 -16.53 6.05 -7.21
CA ALA A 58 -16.99 6.80 -6.04
C ALA A 58 -15.95 7.82 -5.52
N VAL A 59 -14.66 7.51 -5.61
CA VAL A 59 -13.58 8.39 -5.12
C VAL A 59 -12.99 9.29 -6.21
N ALA A 60 -13.47 9.24 -7.45
CA ALA A 60 -12.91 9.95 -8.59
C ALA A 60 -12.76 11.47 -8.40
N GLN A 61 -13.60 12.07 -7.56
CA GLN A 61 -13.61 13.51 -7.23
C GLN A 61 -13.03 13.81 -5.84
N SER A 62 -12.37 12.82 -5.21
CA SER A 62 -11.74 12.95 -3.90
C SER A 62 -10.22 12.92 -4.01
N ASP A 63 -9.55 13.15 -2.88
CA ASP A 63 -8.09 13.04 -2.76
C ASP A 63 -7.61 11.61 -2.51
N VAL A 64 -8.50 10.61 -2.52
CA VAL A 64 -8.16 9.20 -2.32
C VAL A 64 -7.46 8.66 -3.56
N VAL A 65 -6.35 7.97 -3.35
CA VAL A 65 -5.61 7.24 -4.38
C VAL A 65 -5.78 5.74 -4.13
N LEU A 66 -6.48 5.08 -5.04
CA LEU A 66 -6.83 3.69 -4.93
C LEU A 66 -5.91 2.82 -5.80
N GLY A 67 -5.37 1.75 -5.23
CA GLY A 67 -4.52 0.81 -5.96
C GLY A 67 -4.78 -0.63 -5.57
N VAL A 68 -4.05 -1.53 -6.21
CA VAL A 68 -4.21 -2.97 -6.05
C VAL A 68 -2.93 -3.63 -5.60
N GLY A 69 -3.04 -4.45 -4.55
CA GLY A 69 -1.93 -5.24 -4.04
C GLY A 69 -2.10 -6.74 -4.25
N THR A 70 -1.03 -7.46 -3.91
CA THR A 70 -0.91 -8.90 -4.16
C THR A 70 -1.08 -9.23 -5.65
N VAL A 71 -0.56 -8.32 -6.51
CA VAL A 71 -0.51 -8.53 -7.96
C VAL A 71 0.63 -9.51 -8.27
N LEU A 72 0.31 -10.64 -8.89
CA LEU A 72 1.27 -11.73 -9.10
C LEU A 72 1.55 -12.04 -10.58
N THR A 73 0.73 -11.53 -11.50
CA THR A 73 0.84 -11.83 -12.94
C THR A 73 0.61 -10.58 -13.79
N ALA A 74 1.09 -10.62 -15.04
CA ALA A 74 0.83 -9.57 -16.03
C ALA A 74 -0.68 -9.36 -16.28
N ASP A 75 -1.47 -10.44 -16.31
CA ASP A 75 -2.92 -10.35 -16.53
C ASP A 75 -3.63 -9.67 -15.37
N GLN A 76 -3.22 -9.97 -14.12
CA GLN A 76 -3.72 -9.26 -12.94
C GLN A 76 -3.35 -7.76 -12.99
N ALA A 77 -2.12 -7.43 -13.43
CA ALA A 77 -1.70 -6.04 -13.58
C ALA A 77 -2.57 -5.28 -14.59
N ARG A 78 -2.78 -5.85 -15.80
CA ARG A 78 -3.66 -5.26 -16.82
C ARG A 78 -5.08 -5.09 -16.29
N ALA A 79 -5.65 -6.16 -15.72
CA ALA A 79 -7.01 -6.12 -15.20
C ALA A 79 -7.18 -5.07 -14.10
N ALA A 80 -6.20 -4.91 -13.19
CA ALA A 80 -6.26 -3.88 -12.16
C ALA A 80 -6.23 -2.47 -12.77
N ILE A 81 -5.33 -2.20 -13.72
CA ILE A 81 -5.22 -0.90 -14.40
C ILE A 81 -6.50 -0.57 -15.17
N ASP A 82 -7.03 -1.53 -15.94
CA ASP A 82 -8.26 -1.37 -16.72
C ASP A 82 -9.50 -1.10 -15.84
N ASN A 83 -9.45 -1.48 -14.55
CA ASN A 83 -10.52 -1.26 -13.59
C ASN A 83 -10.24 -0.09 -12.61
N GLY A 84 -9.27 0.78 -12.91
CA GLY A 84 -9.07 2.04 -12.21
C GLY A 84 -8.00 2.04 -11.11
N ALA A 85 -7.12 1.02 -11.06
CA ALA A 85 -5.98 1.06 -10.15
C ALA A 85 -5.00 2.19 -10.54
N SER A 86 -4.74 3.10 -9.61
CA SER A 86 -3.78 4.20 -9.76
C SER A 86 -2.35 3.82 -9.37
N PHE A 87 -2.15 2.66 -8.76
CA PHE A 87 -0.86 2.05 -8.46
C PHE A 87 -0.99 0.54 -8.24
N LEU A 88 0.10 -0.18 -8.40
CA LEU A 88 0.17 -1.63 -8.17
C LEU A 88 1.20 -1.97 -7.09
N VAL A 89 0.91 -3.02 -6.31
CA VAL A 89 1.83 -3.52 -5.28
C VAL A 89 2.00 -5.03 -5.40
N THR A 90 3.24 -5.50 -5.35
CA THR A 90 3.55 -6.93 -5.35
C THR A 90 4.12 -7.39 -4.02
N PRO A 91 4.00 -8.67 -3.65
CA PRO A 91 4.63 -9.19 -2.42
C PRO A 91 6.10 -9.56 -2.60
N ALA A 92 6.59 -9.65 -3.84
CA ALA A 92 7.94 -10.03 -4.23
C ALA A 92 8.32 -9.32 -5.54
N VAL A 93 9.57 -9.42 -5.98
CA VAL A 93 9.97 -8.96 -7.33
C VAL A 93 9.19 -9.73 -8.38
N ARG A 94 8.45 -9.00 -9.23
CA ARG A 94 7.61 -9.57 -10.31
C ARG A 94 7.87 -8.79 -11.60
N PRO A 95 8.86 -9.25 -12.41
CA PRO A 95 9.20 -8.57 -13.66
C PRO A 95 8.01 -8.40 -14.59
N GLU A 96 7.17 -9.42 -14.73
CA GLU A 96 5.97 -9.42 -15.57
C GLU A 96 4.92 -8.38 -15.17
N VAL A 97 4.89 -7.97 -13.90
CA VAL A 97 4.02 -6.89 -13.41
C VAL A 97 4.63 -5.53 -13.75
N ALA A 98 5.94 -5.37 -13.56
CA ALA A 98 6.67 -4.16 -13.90
C ALA A 98 6.61 -3.87 -15.41
N GLU A 99 6.77 -4.90 -16.26
CA GLU A 99 6.66 -4.81 -17.72
C GLU A 99 5.29 -4.30 -18.20
N VAL A 100 4.24 -4.46 -17.41
CA VAL A 100 2.91 -3.90 -17.69
C VAL A 100 2.77 -2.50 -17.10
N ALA A 101 3.11 -2.30 -15.83
CA ALA A 101 2.84 -1.07 -15.09
C ALA A 101 3.73 0.11 -15.56
N VAL A 102 5.04 -0.12 -15.74
CA VAL A 102 6.00 0.94 -16.08
C VAL A 102 5.71 1.60 -17.42
N PRO A 103 5.51 0.87 -18.53
CA PRO A 103 5.13 1.47 -19.81
C PRO A 103 3.76 2.14 -19.79
N ALA A 104 2.84 1.68 -18.92
CA ALA A 104 1.53 2.29 -18.73
C ALA A 104 1.59 3.59 -17.90
N GLY A 105 2.75 3.96 -17.34
CA GLY A 105 2.90 5.11 -16.46
C GLY A 105 2.23 4.94 -15.10
N VAL A 106 1.91 3.69 -14.70
CA VAL A 106 1.27 3.37 -13.43
C VAL A 106 2.37 3.05 -12.40
N PRO A 107 2.45 3.77 -11.28
CA PRO A 107 3.40 3.48 -10.21
C PRO A 107 3.30 2.03 -9.75
N VAL A 108 4.45 1.35 -9.64
CA VAL A 108 4.53 -0.02 -9.13
C VAL A 108 5.48 -0.09 -7.94
N PHE A 109 4.99 -0.69 -6.85
CA PHE A 109 5.74 -0.94 -5.62
C PHE A 109 6.09 -2.42 -5.56
N LEU A 110 7.31 -2.77 -6.04
CA LEU A 110 7.75 -4.16 -6.09
C LEU A 110 8.21 -4.63 -4.71
N GLY A 111 7.77 -5.83 -4.33
CA GLY A 111 8.15 -6.45 -3.07
C GLY A 111 9.59 -6.96 -3.13
N ALA A 112 10.32 -6.79 -2.02
CA ALA A 112 11.68 -7.29 -1.81
C ALA A 112 11.91 -7.55 -0.32
N LEU A 113 12.94 -8.34 -0.01
CA LEU A 113 13.41 -8.51 1.36
C LEU A 113 14.93 -8.42 1.46
N THR A 114 15.67 -8.82 0.44
CA THR A 114 17.13 -8.84 0.42
C THR A 114 17.70 -7.71 -0.43
N PRO A 115 18.98 -7.30 -0.21
CA PRO A 115 19.64 -6.29 -1.04
C PRO A 115 19.61 -6.62 -2.55
N THR A 116 19.74 -7.92 -2.91
CA THR A 116 19.66 -8.37 -4.31
C THR A 116 18.29 -8.10 -4.90
N GLU A 117 17.22 -8.40 -4.15
CA GLU A 117 15.84 -8.14 -4.60
C GLU A 117 15.54 -6.64 -4.69
N VAL A 118 16.11 -5.83 -3.78
CA VAL A 118 16.02 -4.36 -3.87
C VAL A 118 16.64 -3.86 -5.17
N ALA A 119 17.87 -4.30 -5.51
CA ALA A 119 18.52 -3.95 -6.77
C ALA A 119 17.67 -4.35 -7.98
N MET A 120 17.16 -5.59 -8.00
CA MET A 120 16.29 -6.08 -9.07
C MET A 120 15.02 -5.24 -9.21
N ALA A 121 14.38 -4.85 -8.10
CA ALA A 121 13.18 -4.02 -8.13
C ALA A 121 13.48 -2.62 -8.72
N VAL A 122 14.61 -2.03 -8.36
CA VAL A 122 15.09 -0.74 -8.90
C VAL A 122 15.35 -0.85 -10.41
N ASP A 123 16.07 -1.88 -10.83
CA ASP A 123 16.39 -2.12 -12.26
C ASP A 123 15.13 -2.31 -13.12
N LEU A 124 14.06 -2.85 -12.53
CA LEU A 124 12.74 -2.99 -13.18
C LEU A 124 11.90 -1.72 -13.18
N GLY A 125 12.39 -0.62 -12.62
CA GLY A 125 11.70 0.67 -12.59
C GLY A 125 10.63 0.80 -11.50
N ALA A 126 10.78 0.07 -10.38
CA ALA A 126 9.91 0.24 -9.24
C ALA A 126 9.88 1.70 -8.76
N SER A 127 8.68 2.25 -8.56
CA SER A 127 8.49 3.61 -8.04
C SER A 127 8.80 3.70 -6.53
N ALA A 128 8.67 2.59 -5.82
CA ALA A 128 9.12 2.35 -4.47
C ALA A 128 9.34 0.84 -4.27
N VAL A 129 10.16 0.46 -3.30
CA VAL A 129 10.40 -0.96 -2.97
C VAL A 129 9.71 -1.31 -1.66
N LYS A 130 8.72 -2.21 -1.75
CA LYS A 130 8.02 -2.74 -0.58
C LYS A 130 8.88 -3.75 0.14
N ILE A 131 9.31 -3.45 1.36
CA ILE A 131 10.04 -4.41 2.20
C ILE A 131 9.05 -5.27 2.97
N PHE A 132 9.01 -6.59 2.62
CA PHE A 132 8.03 -7.52 3.19
C PHE A 132 8.62 -8.90 3.46
N PRO A 133 8.44 -9.46 4.68
CA PRO A 133 7.77 -8.91 5.85
C PRO A 133 8.73 -8.10 6.76
N ALA A 134 8.56 -6.77 6.84
CA ALA A 134 9.48 -5.86 7.52
C ALA A 134 9.57 -6.09 9.04
N GLY A 135 8.47 -6.46 9.69
CA GLY A 135 8.41 -6.64 11.15
C GLY A 135 9.33 -7.74 11.69
N ARG A 136 9.87 -8.62 10.83
CA ARG A 136 10.83 -9.66 11.24
C ARG A 136 12.23 -9.12 11.49
N PHE A 137 12.60 -8.00 10.84
CA PHE A 137 13.94 -7.41 10.90
C PHE A 137 13.97 -6.08 11.65
N GLY A 138 12.82 -5.43 11.78
CA GLY A 138 12.69 -4.14 12.45
C GLY A 138 13.22 -2.94 11.64
N PRO A 139 13.09 -1.72 12.19
CA PRO A 139 13.39 -0.48 11.47
C PRO A 139 14.87 -0.38 11.03
N ARG A 140 15.81 -0.87 11.85
CA ARG A 140 17.25 -0.82 11.55
C ARG A 140 17.59 -1.44 10.20
N TYR A 141 16.84 -2.44 9.77
CA TYR A 141 17.07 -3.10 8.49
C TYR A 141 16.90 -2.14 7.29
N LEU A 142 16.00 -1.15 7.39
CA LEU A 142 15.85 -0.13 6.36
C LEU A 142 17.11 0.73 6.26
N SER A 143 17.67 1.15 7.40
CA SER A 143 18.93 1.89 7.43
C SER A 143 20.09 1.09 6.84
N ASP A 144 20.14 -0.23 7.11
CA ASP A 144 21.15 -1.13 6.54
C ASP A 144 21.00 -1.23 5.00
N LEU A 145 19.77 -1.26 4.48
CA LEU A 145 19.49 -1.23 3.03
C LEU A 145 19.84 0.11 2.39
N HIS A 146 19.59 1.24 3.07
CA HIS A 146 19.96 2.56 2.57
C HIS A 146 21.46 2.79 2.49
N GLY A 147 22.29 2.00 3.18
CA GLY A 147 23.75 2.08 3.02
C GLY A 147 24.18 1.94 1.54
N PRO A 148 23.90 0.81 0.87
CA PRO A 148 24.18 0.65 -0.57
C PRO A 148 23.17 1.33 -1.51
N TYR A 149 21.95 1.62 -1.07
CA TYR A 149 20.85 2.17 -1.89
C TYR A 149 20.26 3.44 -1.27
N PRO A 150 21.01 4.56 -1.14
CA PRO A 150 20.60 5.73 -0.38
C PRO A 150 19.36 6.44 -0.96
N ASP A 151 19.13 6.33 -2.26
CA ASP A 151 18.07 7.04 -2.98
C ASP A 151 16.81 6.20 -3.19
N VAL A 152 16.78 4.94 -2.71
CA VAL A 152 15.64 4.05 -2.91
C VAL A 152 14.52 4.37 -1.93
N GLU A 153 13.33 4.64 -2.46
CA GLU A 153 12.12 4.84 -1.66
C GLU A 153 11.66 3.48 -1.09
N LEU A 154 11.80 3.28 0.22
CA LEU A 154 11.44 2.04 0.91
C LEU A 154 10.06 2.14 1.57
N LEU A 155 9.23 1.10 1.39
CA LEU A 155 7.87 0.99 1.89
C LEU A 155 7.73 -0.27 2.78
N PRO A 156 8.04 -0.20 4.09
CA PRO A 156 7.93 -1.36 4.98
C PRO A 156 6.48 -1.81 5.17
N SER A 157 6.28 -3.13 5.10
CA SER A 157 4.98 -3.80 5.19
C SER A 157 5.07 -5.08 5.99
N GLY A 158 4.00 -5.41 6.72
CA GLY A 158 3.91 -6.61 7.55
C GLY A 158 4.53 -6.42 8.95
N GLY A 159 3.68 -6.46 9.97
CA GLY A 159 4.06 -6.27 11.37
C GLY A 159 4.24 -4.80 11.77
N ILE A 160 3.71 -3.87 10.97
CA ILE A 160 3.70 -2.44 11.31
C ILE A 160 2.46 -2.13 12.15
N THR A 161 2.69 -1.46 13.28
CA THR A 161 1.65 -1.04 14.23
C THR A 161 1.81 0.44 14.56
N ALA A 162 0.84 1.05 15.24
CA ALA A 162 0.95 2.43 15.68
C ALA A 162 2.19 2.67 16.58
N GLU A 163 2.55 1.67 17.40
CA GLU A 163 3.66 1.78 18.35
C GLU A 163 5.04 1.74 17.67
N ASN A 164 5.17 1.12 16.49
CA ASN A 164 6.46 0.98 15.81
C ASN A 164 6.59 1.77 14.51
N ALA A 165 5.49 2.30 13.97
CA ALA A 165 5.44 2.95 12.66
C ALA A 165 6.41 4.15 12.57
N ARG A 166 6.45 4.99 13.61
CA ARG A 166 7.35 6.14 13.67
C ARG A 166 8.82 5.73 13.53
N ALA A 167 9.25 4.66 14.19
CA ALA A 167 10.63 4.19 14.11
C ALA A 167 11.04 3.77 12.69
N TYR A 168 10.11 3.24 11.87
CA TYR A 168 10.36 2.96 10.46
C TYR A 168 10.52 4.24 9.64
N LEU A 169 9.71 5.27 9.91
CA LEU A 169 9.85 6.58 9.26
C LEU A 169 11.19 7.24 9.60
N ASP A 170 11.61 7.18 10.87
CA ASP A 170 12.89 7.69 11.32
C ASP A 170 14.08 6.92 10.73
N ALA A 171 13.88 5.64 10.39
CA ALA A 171 14.87 4.80 9.68
C ALA A 171 14.91 5.06 8.16
N GLY A 172 14.16 6.04 7.65
CA GLY A 172 14.20 6.48 6.26
C GLY A 172 13.08 5.93 5.38
N ALA A 173 12.05 5.25 5.92
CA ALA A 173 10.93 4.81 5.09
C ALA A 173 10.23 5.99 4.40
N LEU A 174 9.87 5.83 3.13
CA LEU A 174 8.98 6.73 2.39
C LEU A 174 7.64 6.90 3.12
N ALA A 175 7.03 5.78 3.42
CA ALA A 175 5.77 5.63 4.13
C ALA A 175 5.74 4.23 4.77
N VAL A 176 4.75 3.94 5.59
CA VAL A 176 4.54 2.63 6.21
C VAL A 176 3.23 2.00 5.76
N CYS A 177 3.17 0.66 5.65
CA CYS A 177 1.93 -0.05 5.33
C CYS A 177 1.14 -0.37 6.60
N ALA A 178 -0.03 0.24 6.74
CA ALA A 178 -1.00 -0.06 7.79
C ALA A 178 -1.94 -1.20 7.34
N GLY A 179 -1.86 -2.35 8.01
CA GLY A 179 -2.68 -3.53 7.73
C GLY A 179 -3.79 -3.74 8.77
N THR A 180 -3.87 -4.95 9.31
CA THR A 180 -4.96 -5.42 10.20
C THR A 180 -5.16 -4.60 11.48
N GLY A 181 -4.16 -3.82 11.90
CA GLY A 181 -4.31 -2.89 13.02
C GLY A 181 -5.28 -1.75 12.72
N VAL A 182 -5.33 -1.28 11.48
CA VAL A 182 -6.21 -0.21 11.00
C VAL A 182 -7.46 -0.80 10.34
N VAL A 183 -7.31 -1.83 9.53
CA VAL A 183 -8.40 -2.47 8.77
C VAL A 183 -8.57 -3.95 9.17
N PRO A 184 -9.05 -4.25 10.40
CA PRO A 184 -9.30 -5.63 10.80
C PRO A 184 -10.35 -6.26 9.89
N PRO A 185 -10.11 -7.47 9.31
CA PRO A 185 -11.05 -8.10 8.36
C PRO A 185 -12.49 -8.20 8.89
N ALA A 186 -12.66 -8.52 10.17
CA ALA A 186 -13.97 -8.62 10.78
C ALA A 186 -14.72 -7.26 10.86
N ARG A 187 -14.00 -6.14 11.02
CA ARG A 187 -14.60 -4.81 11.03
C ARG A 187 -14.96 -4.36 9.61
N VAL A 188 -14.10 -4.68 8.65
CA VAL A 188 -14.38 -4.42 7.22
C VAL A 188 -15.63 -5.18 6.78
N ALA A 189 -15.72 -6.50 7.06
CA ALA A 189 -16.87 -7.33 6.72
C ALA A 189 -18.17 -6.87 7.42
N ALA A 190 -18.07 -6.32 8.63
CA ALA A 190 -19.21 -5.76 9.36
C ALA A 190 -19.65 -4.37 8.86
N GLY A 191 -18.88 -3.71 7.99
CA GLY A 191 -19.15 -2.32 7.58
C GLY A 191 -18.99 -1.31 8.72
N ASP A 192 -18.13 -1.58 9.69
CA ASP A 192 -17.90 -0.74 10.88
C ASP A 192 -16.96 0.43 10.52
N TRP A 193 -17.45 1.33 9.68
CA TRP A 193 -16.66 2.42 9.11
C TRP A 193 -16.20 3.43 10.14
N ASP A 194 -16.96 3.65 11.21
CA ASP A 194 -16.59 4.55 12.31
C ASP A 194 -15.38 3.99 13.09
N ASP A 195 -15.33 2.68 13.36
CA ASP A 195 -14.17 2.04 13.98
C ASP A 195 -12.94 2.11 13.05
N ILE A 196 -13.11 1.87 11.75
CA ILE A 196 -12.03 1.99 10.76
C ILE A 196 -11.47 3.43 10.74
N ALA A 197 -12.33 4.45 10.66
CA ALA A 197 -11.89 5.85 10.69
C ALA A 197 -11.17 6.22 12.00
N SER A 198 -11.65 5.72 13.13
CA SER A 198 -11.01 5.93 14.44
C SER A 198 -9.63 5.29 14.52
N ARG A 199 -9.47 4.04 14.05
CA ARG A 199 -8.19 3.34 13.99
C ARG A 199 -7.21 4.03 13.06
N ALA A 200 -7.66 4.47 11.88
CA ALA A 200 -6.85 5.22 10.93
C ALA A 200 -6.32 6.50 11.58
N ARG A 201 -7.17 7.27 12.25
CA ARG A 201 -6.78 8.49 12.96
C ARG A 201 -5.76 8.23 14.07
N THR A 202 -5.97 7.18 14.85
CA THR A 202 -5.02 6.76 15.90
C THR A 202 -3.66 6.41 15.29
N PHE A 203 -3.65 5.67 14.19
CA PHE A 203 -2.42 5.29 13.50
C PHE A 203 -1.70 6.52 12.94
N VAL A 204 -2.41 7.42 12.25
CA VAL A 204 -1.83 8.65 11.67
C VAL A 204 -1.26 9.56 12.76
N THR A 205 -1.94 9.69 13.89
CA THR A 205 -1.43 10.48 15.02
C THR A 205 -0.08 9.92 15.54
N ALA A 206 0.07 8.60 15.57
CA ALA A 206 1.32 7.96 15.99
C ALA A 206 2.50 8.15 15.01
N LEU A 207 2.25 8.58 13.78
CA LEU A 207 3.33 8.89 12.82
C LEU A 207 4.04 10.22 13.13
N THR A 208 3.39 11.10 13.87
CA THR A 208 3.88 12.46 14.19
C THR A 208 4.31 12.63 15.64
N SER A 209 4.10 11.60 16.46
CA SER A 209 4.39 11.61 17.91
C SER A 209 5.85 11.33 18.22
#